data_0ad9f03fca2d0b64cdf3f4e685007cb0
#
_entry.id   0ad9f03fca2d0b64cdf3f4e685007cb0
#
_cell.length_a   1.000
_cell.length_b   1.000
_cell.length_c   1.000
_cell.angle_alpha   90.00
_cell.angle_beta   90.00
_cell.angle_gamma   90.00
#
_symmetry.space_group_name_H-M   'P 1'
#
loop_
_entity.id
_entity.type
_entity.pdbx_description
1 polymer ?
#
loop_
_entity_poly.entity_id
_entity_poly.type
_entity_poly.pdbx_seq_one_letter_code
_entity_poly.pdbx_strand_id
1 'polypeptide(L)'
;MTDDLYVDPSRPNFEAFKALARNTPIEMLNLVRFRDQAVYPTGHSHAGRGLSGAEAYAEYGRTSGPVFERLGGRTVWSGKMEAMVIGPGDEKWDRAFIARYPNAAAFLAMVVDPAYKIAVVHRQAAVLTSRLIRFAPLQPGVGFAE
;
A
#
# COMPACT_ATOMS: atom_id res chain seq x y z
N MET A 1 3.22 10.19 -18.40
CA MET A 1 3.59 9.80 -17.02
C MET A 1 5.07 10.13 -16.83
N THR A 2 5.40 10.62 -15.68
CA THR A 2 6.80 10.87 -15.37
C THR A 2 7.51 9.53 -15.15
N ASP A 3 8.83 9.53 -15.32
CA ASP A 3 9.63 8.34 -15.06
C ASP A 3 9.88 8.10 -13.57
N ASP A 4 9.28 8.93 -12.71
CA ASP A 4 9.45 8.81 -11.27
C ASP A 4 8.65 7.62 -10.74
N LEU A 5 9.34 6.72 -10.06
CA LEU A 5 8.77 5.51 -9.48
C LEU A 5 8.78 5.63 -7.96
N TYR A 6 7.62 5.33 -7.35
CA TYR A 6 7.43 5.47 -5.92
C TYR A 6 7.01 4.12 -5.34
N VAL A 7 7.93 3.47 -4.65
CA VAL A 7 7.70 2.14 -4.09
C VAL A 7 7.65 2.21 -2.57
N ASP A 8 8.63 2.80 -1.95
CA ASP A 8 8.75 2.91 -0.50
C ASP A 8 8.56 4.35 -0.03
N PRO A 9 8.21 4.56 1.25
CA PRO A 9 8.09 5.91 1.78
C PRO A 9 9.41 6.67 1.66
N SER A 10 9.33 7.93 1.22
CA SER A 10 10.48 8.82 1.31
C SER A 10 10.66 9.25 2.76
N ARG A 11 11.90 9.60 3.13
CA ARG A 11 12.17 10.06 4.49
C ARG A 11 11.35 11.29 4.87
N PRO A 12 11.29 12.35 4.00
CA PRO A 12 10.48 13.52 4.34
C PRO A 12 9.00 13.19 4.51
N ASN A 13 8.44 12.34 3.65
CA ASN A 13 7.02 11.96 3.74
C ASN A 13 6.74 11.13 4.98
N PHE A 14 7.64 10.23 5.34
CA PHE A 14 7.47 9.41 6.54
C PHE A 14 7.58 10.25 7.81
N GLU A 15 8.50 11.21 7.85
CA GLU A 15 8.62 12.14 8.97
C GLU A 15 7.35 13.00 9.11
N ALA A 16 6.81 13.47 8.00
CA ALA A 16 5.54 14.22 8.00
C ALA A 16 4.39 13.36 8.54
N PHE A 17 4.33 12.09 8.17
CA PHE A 17 3.34 11.16 8.71
C PHE A 17 3.47 11.03 10.23
N LYS A 18 4.69 10.84 10.72
CA LYS A 18 4.94 10.65 12.15
C LYS A 18 4.63 11.89 12.99
N ALA A 19 4.67 13.07 12.37
CA ALA A 19 4.38 14.33 13.05
C ALA A 19 2.87 14.55 13.26
N LEU A 20 2.03 13.85 12.53
CA LEU A 20 0.58 13.93 12.68
C LEU A 20 0.09 13.12 13.88
N ALA A 21 -1.18 13.34 14.28
CA ALA A 21 -1.77 12.64 15.42
C ALA A 21 -1.66 11.12 15.25
N ARG A 22 -1.27 10.43 16.32
CA ARG A 22 -1.07 8.98 16.32
C ARG A 22 -2.21 8.21 16.96
N ASN A 23 -3.11 8.90 17.64
CA ASN A 23 -4.18 8.29 18.43
C ASN A 23 -5.56 8.39 17.77
N THR A 24 -5.63 8.80 16.52
CA THR A 24 -6.89 8.93 15.79
C THR A 24 -6.98 7.90 14.68
N PRO A 25 -8.19 7.44 14.31
CA PRO A 25 -8.36 6.52 13.19
C PRO A 25 -7.86 7.14 11.89
N ILE A 26 -7.26 6.32 11.04
CA ILE A 26 -6.82 6.75 9.72
C ILE A 26 -7.28 5.77 8.67
N GLU A 27 -7.49 6.28 7.46
CA GLU A 27 -7.72 5.46 6.29
C GLU A 27 -6.63 5.75 5.28
N MET A 28 -5.94 4.69 4.85
CA MET A 28 -4.81 4.80 3.94
C MET A 28 -5.26 4.37 2.54
N LEU A 29 -5.27 5.33 1.62
CA LEU A 29 -5.57 5.03 0.22
C LEU A 29 -4.32 4.49 -0.44
N ASN A 30 -4.45 3.32 -1.04
CA ASN A 30 -3.39 2.65 -1.78
C ASN A 30 -3.75 2.62 -3.26
N LEU A 31 -2.86 3.13 -4.10
CA LEU A 31 -2.93 2.98 -5.55
C LEU A 31 -1.67 2.22 -5.96
N VAL A 32 -1.82 1.08 -6.63
CA VAL A 32 -0.68 0.19 -6.91
C VAL A 32 -0.65 -0.22 -8.35
N ARG A 33 0.51 -0.05 -8.98
CA ARG A 33 0.80 -0.58 -10.32
C ARG A 33 1.87 -1.65 -10.19
N PHE A 34 1.58 -2.84 -10.74
CA PHE A 34 2.48 -3.99 -10.64
C PHE A 34 3.53 -3.95 -11.73
N ARG A 35 4.71 -4.52 -11.42
CA ARG A 35 5.66 -4.92 -12.44
C ARG A 35 5.08 -6.07 -13.24
N ASP A 36 5.44 -6.20 -14.50
CA ASP A 36 5.08 -7.40 -15.27
C ASP A 36 5.72 -8.64 -14.64
N GLN A 37 7.00 -8.54 -14.31
CA GLN A 37 7.75 -9.57 -13.61
C GLN A 37 8.24 -9.03 -12.28
N ALA A 38 8.02 -9.80 -11.22
CA ALA A 38 8.53 -9.45 -9.89
C ALA A 38 10.05 -9.47 -9.88
N VAL A 39 10.65 -8.55 -9.13
CA VAL A 39 12.11 -8.44 -8.99
C VAL A 39 12.46 -8.61 -7.51
N TYR A 40 12.82 -9.83 -7.14
CA TYR A 40 13.27 -10.13 -5.79
C TYR A 40 14.77 -9.90 -5.64
N PRO A 41 15.24 -9.61 -4.42
CA PRO A 41 16.69 -9.52 -4.18
C PRO A 41 17.39 -10.85 -4.53
N THR A 42 18.63 -10.75 -5.02
CA THR A 42 19.45 -11.91 -5.28
C THR A 42 19.58 -12.76 -4.00
N GLY A 43 19.34 -14.06 -4.12
CA GLY A 43 19.40 -14.96 -2.97
C GLY A 43 18.08 -15.14 -2.23
N HIS A 44 17.05 -14.34 -2.54
CA HIS A 44 15.73 -14.56 -1.96
C HIS A 44 15.12 -15.86 -2.49
N SER A 45 14.39 -16.60 -1.65
CA SER A 45 13.79 -17.88 -2.03
C SER A 45 12.86 -17.81 -3.22
N HIS A 46 12.24 -16.63 -3.46
CA HIS A 46 11.34 -16.42 -4.59
C HIS A 46 12.03 -15.86 -5.84
N ALA A 47 13.32 -15.53 -5.77
CA ALA A 47 14.03 -14.85 -6.85
C ALA A 47 14.04 -15.64 -8.17
N GLY A 48 14.07 -16.95 -8.10
CA GLY A 48 14.14 -17.82 -9.29
C GLY A 48 12.79 -18.37 -9.76
N ARG A 49 11.69 -17.94 -9.17
CA ARG A 49 10.37 -18.52 -9.44
C ARG A 49 9.66 -17.97 -10.67
N GLY A 50 10.12 -16.86 -11.22
CA GLY A 50 9.46 -16.24 -12.37
C GLY A 50 8.08 -15.70 -12.07
N LEU A 51 7.83 -15.24 -10.83
CA LEU A 51 6.53 -14.71 -10.45
C LEU A 51 6.25 -13.38 -11.17
N SER A 52 4.99 -13.16 -11.53
CA SER A 52 4.53 -11.86 -11.98
C SER A 52 4.47 -10.88 -10.81
N GLY A 53 4.41 -9.59 -11.12
CA GLY A 53 4.17 -8.58 -10.08
C GLY A 53 2.88 -8.83 -9.32
N ALA A 54 1.80 -9.21 -10.03
CA ALA A 54 0.53 -9.52 -9.40
C ALA A 54 0.65 -10.70 -8.43
N GLU A 55 1.37 -11.75 -8.83
CA GLU A 55 1.58 -12.92 -7.97
C GLU A 55 2.40 -12.58 -6.73
N ALA A 56 3.45 -11.77 -6.89
CA ALA A 56 4.27 -11.33 -5.76
C ALA A 56 3.45 -10.43 -4.81
N TYR A 57 2.57 -9.59 -5.35
CA TYR A 57 1.70 -8.76 -4.51
C TYR A 57 0.69 -9.60 -3.71
N ALA A 58 0.20 -10.68 -4.32
CA ALA A 58 -0.64 -11.64 -3.60
C ALA A 58 0.11 -12.29 -2.42
N GLU A 59 1.40 -12.60 -2.61
CA GLU A 59 2.25 -13.07 -1.52
C GLU A 59 2.40 -12.02 -0.42
N TYR A 60 2.55 -10.75 -0.80
CA TYR A 60 2.57 -9.65 0.16
C TYR A 60 1.28 -9.62 0.99
N GLY A 61 0.13 -9.70 0.34
CA GLY A 61 -1.17 -9.73 1.02
C GLY A 61 -1.29 -10.90 1.98
N ARG A 62 -0.88 -12.08 1.54
CA ARG A 62 -0.94 -13.30 2.34
C ARG A 62 -0.04 -13.23 3.57
N THR A 63 1.14 -12.65 3.44
CA THR A 63 2.13 -12.61 4.53
C THR A 63 1.98 -11.40 5.44
N SER A 64 1.50 -10.27 4.93
CA SER A 64 1.26 -9.07 5.74
C SER A 64 -0.12 -9.05 6.41
N GLY A 65 -1.09 -9.76 5.82
CA GLY A 65 -2.46 -9.78 6.32
C GLY A 65 -2.61 -10.10 7.80
N PRO A 66 -1.98 -11.17 8.29
CA PRO A 66 -2.06 -11.50 9.72
C PRO A 66 -1.52 -10.41 10.64
N VAL A 67 -0.45 -9.73 10.26
CA VAL A 67 0.09 -8.61 11.03
C VAL A 67 -0.90 -7.44 11.04
N PHE A 68 -1.42 -7.12 9.87
CA PHE A 68 -2.40 -6.05 9.67
C PHE A 68 -3.66 -6.29 10.53
N GLU A 69 -4.21 -7.50 10.48
CA GLU A 69 -5.41 -7.85 11.24
C GLU A 69 -5.15 -7.84 12.75
N ARG A 70 -3.99 -8.36 13.18
CA ARG A 70 -3.62 -8.38 14.60
C ARG A 70 -3.55 -6.97 15.18
N LEU A 71 -3.16 -5.99 14.38
CA LEU A 71 -3.06 -4.59 14.80
C LEU A 71 -4.36 -3.82 14.63
N GLY A 72 -5.45 -4.50 14.29
CA GLY A 72 -6.77 -3.90 14.15
C GLY A 72 -7.06 -3.33 12.78
N GLY A 73 -6.21 -3.62 11.80
CA GLY A 73 -6.39 -3.16 10.42
C GLY A 73 -7.51 -3.92 9.71
N ARG A 74 -8.15 -3.24 8.78
CA ARG A 74 -9.14 -3.88 7.89
C ARG A 74 -9.21 -3.11 6.58
N THR A 75 -9.50 -3.82 5.49
CA THR A 75 -9.76 -3.21 4.19
C THR A 75 -11.23 -2.79 4.14
N VAL A 76 -11.48 -1.50 3.92
CA VAL A 76 -12.85 -0.99 3.87
C VAL A 76 -13.39 -0.89 2.45
N TRP A 77 -12.51 -0.87 1.45
CA TRP A 77 -12.89 -0.85 0.04
C TRP A 77 -11.70 -1.31 -0.80
N SER A 78 -11.98 -1.99 -1.92
CA SER A 78 -10.97 -2.30 -2.91
C SER A 78 -11.60 -2.34 -4.30
N GLY A 79 -10.80 -2.03 -5.32
CA GLY A 79 -11.28 -2.03 -6.69
C GLY A 79 -10.15 -2.14 -7.69
N LYS A 80 -10.54 -2.42 -8.94
CA LYS A 80 -9.66 -2.40 -10.10
C LYS A 80 -10.01 -1.19 -10.94
N MET A 81 -9.01 -0.46 -11.39
CA MET A 81 -9.24 0.69 -12.28
C MET A 81 -9.74 0.19 -13.64
N GLU A 82 -10.78 0.83 -14.15
CA GLU A 82 -11.29 0.53 -15.48
C GLU A 82 -10.96 1.63 -16.48
N ALA A 83 -11.05 2.90 -16.07
CA ALA A 83 -10.78 4.03 -16.94
C ALA A 83 -10.37 5.25 -16.15
N MET A 84 -9.47 6.05 -16.72
CA MET A 84 -9.15 7.38 -16.22
C MET A 84 -10.15 8.36 -16.84
N VAL A 85 -11.05 8.89 -16.02
CA VAL A 85 -12.04 9.86 -16.52
C VAL A 85 -11.46 11.27 -16.50
N ILE A 86 -10.80 11.64 -15.41
CA ILE A 86 -10.11 12.92 -15.28
C ILE A 86 -8.71 12.65 -14.79
N GLY A 87 -7.73 12.94 -15.62
CA GLY A 87 -6.32 12.75 -15.28
C GLY A 87 -5.51 12.33 -16.50
N PRO A 88 -4.21 12.09 -16.33
CA PRO A 88 -3.36 11.64 -17.44
C PRO A 88 -3.83 10.30 -17.97
N GLY A 89 -3.96 10.20 -19.31
CA GLY A 89 -4.47 8.99 -19.95
C GLY A 89 -3.56 7.78 -19.82
N ASP A 90 -2.28 7.99 -19.54
CA ASP A 90 -1.30 6.92 -19.36
C ASP A 90 -1.08 6.52 -17.89
N GLU A 91 -1.74 7.18 -16.95
CA GLU A 91 -1.67 6.80 -15.53
C GLU A 91 -2.61 5.63 -15.29
N LYS A 92 -2.05 4.51 -14.89
CA LYS A 92 -2.79 3.27 -14.71
C LYS A 92 -2.47 2.66 -13.35
N TRP A 93 -3.52 2.12 -12.72
CA TRP A 93 -3.41 1.44 -11.43
C TRP A 93 -4.04 0.06 -11.54
N ASP A 94 -3.30 -0.96 -11.15
CA ASP A 94 -3.81 -2.34 -11.19
C ASP A 94 -4.73 -2.62 -10.01
N ARG A 95 -4.50 -1.96 -8.91
CA ARG A 95 -5.30 -2.17 -7.71
C ARG A 95 -5.41 -0.87 -6.94
N ALA A 96 -6.61 -0.60 -6.41
CA ALA A 96 -6.84 0.48 -5.45
C ALA A 96 -7.55 -0.10 -4.24
N PHE A 97 -7.16 0.33 -3.05
CA PHE A 97 -7.88 -0.09 -1.84
C PHE A 97 -7.64 0.90 -0.71
N ILE A 98 -8.54 0.88 0.27
CA ILE A 98 -8.44 1.68 1.47
C ILE A 98 -8.25 0.76 2.65
N ALA A 99 -7.12 0.91 3.34
CA ALA A 99 -6.79 0.18 4.55
C ALA A 99 -7.07 1.09 5.75
N ARG A 100 -7.99 0.67 6.62
CA ARG A 100 -8.30 1.41 7.84
C ARG A 100 -7.52 0.85 9.01
N TYR A 101 -6.93 1.74 9.79
CA TYR A 101 -6.26 1.41 11.05
C TYR A 101 -7.00 2.09 12.19
N PRO A 102 -7.08 1.46 13.38
CA PRO A 102 -7.74 2.09 14.53
C PRO A 102 -7.07 3.40 14.93
N ASN A 103 -5.78 3.51 14.64
CA ASN A 103 -5.03 4.75 14.83
C ASN A 103 -3.73 4.67 14.04
N ALA A 104 -3.05 5.80 13.90
CA ALA A 104 -1.78 5.83 13.17
C ALA A 104 -0.67 5.07 13.90
N ALA A 105 -0.74 4.95 15.22
CA ALA A 105 0.22 4.17 15.99
C ALA A 105 0.22 2.70 15.55
N ALA A 106 -0.94 2.15 15.18
CA ALA A 106 -1.03 0.77 14.67
C ALA A 106 -0.28 0.61 13.35
N PHE A 107 -0.38 1.58 12.45
CA PHE A 107 0.38 1.58 11.20
C PHE A 107 1.89 1.62 11.48
N LEU A 108 2.31 2.50 12.37
CA LEU A 108 3.73 2.60 12.75
C LEU A 108 4.24 1.32 13.41
N ALA A 109 3.42 0.67 14.23
CA ALA A 109 3.77 -0.61 14.83
C ALA A 109 3.92 -1.70 13.76
N MET A 110 3.09 -1.67 12.73
CA MET A 110 3.17 -2.64 11.63
C MET A 110 4.49 -2.53 10.88
N VAL A 111 4.90 -1.32 10.52
CA VAL A 111 6.09 -1.14 9.68
C VAL A 111 7.39 -1.55 10.37
N VAL A 112 7.41 -1.63 11.71
CA VAL A 112 8.57 -2.10 12.46
C VAL A 112 8.43 -3.54 12.95
N ASP A 113 7.30 -4.18 12.70
CA ASP A 113 7.06 -5.57 13.10
C ASP A 113 7.98 -6.51 12.30
N PRO A 114 8.67 -7.46 12.95
CA PRO A 114 9.58 -8.38 12.25
C PRO A 114 8.89 -9.18 11.14
N ALA A 115 7.64 -9.61 11.35
CA ALA A 115 6.89 -10.35 10.35
C ALA A 115 6.54 -9.46 9.15
N TYR A 116 6.24 -8.19 9.39
CA TYR A 116 5.99 -7.25 8.29
C TYR A 116 7.27 -6.99 7.48
N LYS A 117 8.42 -6.91 8.12
CA LYS A 117 9.70 -6.70 7.43
C LYS A 117 10.01 -7.84 6.46
N ILE A 118 9.57 -9.05 6.77
CA ILE A 118 9.68 -10.20 5.86
C ILE A 118 8.67 -10.05 4.72
N ALA A 119 7.44 -9.67 5.04
CA ALA A 119 6.37 -9.53 4.06
C ALA A 119 6.63 -8.40 3.04
N VAL A 120 7.17 -7.27 3.48
CA VAL A 120 7.34 -6.09 2.62
C VAL A 120 8.29 -6.33 1.46
N VAL A 121 9.17 -7.32 1.55
CA VAL A 121 10.05 -7.71 0.44
C VAL A 121 9.23 -8.13 -0.78
N HIS A 122 8.10 -8.82 -0.55
CA HIS A 122 7.19 -9.19 -1.64
C HIS A 122 6.56 -7.96 -2.29
N ARG A 123 6.19 -6.96 -1.50
CA ARG A 123 5.66 -5.71 -2.03
C ARG A 123 6.69 -4.99 -2.88
N GLN A 124 7.92 -4.88 -2.37
CA GLN A 124 9.01 -4.23 -3.10
C GLN A 124 9.34 -4.95 -4.41
N ALA A 125 9.23 -6.27 -4.42
CA ALA A 125 9.44 -7.07 -5.62
C ALA A 125 8.32 -6.89 -6.64
N ALA A 126 7.08 -6.67 -6.17
CA ALA A 126 5.87 -6.65 -6.99
C ALA A 126 5.59 -5.29 -7.63
N VAL A 127 5.90 -4.21 -6.94
CA VAL A 127 5.38 -2.88 -7.26
C VAL A 127 6.31 -2.11 -8.19
N LEU A 128 5.77 -1.65 -9.31
CA LEU A 128 6.47 -0.73 -10.20
C LEU A 128 6.42 0.68 -9.64
N THR A 129 5.23 1.15 -9.31
CA THR A 129 5.03 2.45 -8.67
C THR A 129 3.71 2.42 -7.90
N SER A 130 3.57 3.31 -6.93
CA SER A 130 2.39 3.31 -6.06
C SER A 130 2.16 4.69 -5.47
N ARG A 131 1.01 4.82 -4.84
CA ARG A 131 0.70 5.96 -3.96
C ARG A 131 0.12 5.39 -2.67
N LEU A 132 0.56 5.94 -1.55
CA LEU A 132 0.01 5.63 -0.24
C LEU A 132 -0.28 6.95 0.44
N ILE A 133 -1.56 7.23 0.67
CA ILE A 133 -2.00 8.54 1.12
C ILE A 133 -2.83 8.37 2.39
N ARG A 134 -2.47 9.12 3.43
CA ARG A 134 -3.20 9.11 4.70
C ARG A 134 -4.38 10.06 4.63
N PHE A 135 -5.55 9.57 5.01
CA PHE A 135 -6.77 10.36 5.14
C PHE A 135 -7.33 10.28 6.56
N ALA A 136 -7.86 11.39 7.03
CA ALA A 136 -8.71 11.40 8.21
C ALA A 136 -10.12 11.00 7.75
N PRO A 137 -10.69 9.89 8.24
CA PRO A 137 -12.00 9.47 7.76
C PRO A 137 -13.09 10.45 8.18
N LEU A 138 -14.00 10.74 7.25
CA LEU A 138 -15.22 11.46 7.54
C LEU A 138 -16.31 10.46 7.90
N GLN A 139 -17.44 10.94 8.42
CA GLN A 139 -18.54 10.05 8.74
C GLN A 139 -19.09 9.39 7.48
N PRO A 140 -19.42 8.09 7.54
CA PRO A 140 -20.03 7.41 6.39
C PRO A 140 -21.27 8.13 5.92
N GLY A 141 -21.39 8.30 4.60
CA GLY A 141 -22.54 9.00 4.01
C GLY A 141 -22.41 10.50 3.90
N VAL A 142 -21.29 11.07 4.39
CA VAL A 142 -21.03 12.50 4.18
C VAL A 142 -20.91 12.78 2.70
N GLY A 143 -21.70 13.73 2.20
CA GLY A 143 -21.67 14.17 0.81
C GLY A 143 -20.49 15.12 0.55
N PHE A 144 -20.11 15.23 -0.72
CA PHE A 144 -18.96 16.06 -1.07
C PHE A 144 -19.24 17.57 -1.00
N ALA A 145 -20.47 17.96 -0.74
CA ALA A 145 -20.82 19.36 -0.52
C ALA A 145 -20.74 19.79 0.95
N GLU A 146 -20.40 18.90 1.85
CA GLU A 146 -20.36 19.15 3.30
C GLU A 146 -18.95 19.35 3.83
#